data_a2d5668eb79d866dc10dfa011654ce7c
#
_entry.id   a2d5668eb79d866dc10dfa011654ce7c
#
_cell.length_a   1.000
_cell.length_b   1.000
_cell.length_c   1.000
_cell.angle_alpha   90.00
_cell.angle_beta   90.00
_cell.angle_gamma   90.00
#
_symmetry.space_group_name_H-M   'P 1'
#
loop_
_entity.id
_entity.type
_entity.pdbx_description
1 polymer ?
#
loop_
_entity_poly.entity_id
_entity_poly.type
_entity_poly.pdbx_seq_one_letter_code
_entity_poly.pdbx_strand_id
1 'polypeptide(L)'
;MNVDADGFAPPPFDTAAALVQLRRQLRELKLDERGVQFLLKGRPVAELKAADGAIEARLVKRPAIAPVWTTTPLKSAADLRRFTDTVRLQLGRWSADD
;
A
#
# COMPACT_ATOMS: atom_id res chain seq x y z
N MET A 1 -35.40 -1.40 7.82
CA MET A 1 -35.06 -1.22 7.50
C MET A 1 -34.36 -1.19 7.34
N ASN A 2 -34.16 -1.28 7.04
CA ASN A 2 -33.59 -1.22 6.83
C ASN A 2 -33.14 -1.21 6.36
N VAL A 3 -33.41 -1.16 6.01
CA VAL A 3 -33.01 -1.09 5.53
C VAL A 3 -32.41 -0.67 5.22
N ASP A 4 -32.70 -0.56 5.18
CA ASP A 4 -32.06 -0.09 5.02
C ASP A 4 -31.07 0.38 5.27
N ALA A 5 -31.73 0.46 5.98
CA ALA A 5 -30.35 0.70 6.44
C ALA A 5 -29.35 0.11 5.48
N ASP A 6 -29.77 -0.89 4.79
CA ASP A 6 -28.89 -1.53 3.81
C ASP A 6 -28.50 -0.60 2.68
N GLY A 7 -29.37 0.37 2.36
CA GLY A 7 -29.06 1.34 1.32
C GLY A 7 -27.91 2.25 1.67
N PHE A 8 -27.50 2.27 2.93
CA PHE A 8 -26.41 3.13 3.37
C PHE A 8 -25.14 2.36 3.71
N ALA A 9 -25.15 1.05 3.54
CA ALA A 9 -23.94 0.27 3.75
C ALA A 9 -22.91 0.63 2.69
N PRO A 10 -21.63 0.77 3.04
CA PRO A 10 -20.61 1.03 2.03
C PRO A 10 -20.51 -0.17 1.09
N PRO A 11 -20.18 0.07 -0.18
CA PRO A 11 -19.97 -1.05 -1.10
C PRO A 11 -18.84 -1.94 -0.62
N PRO A 12 -18.86 -3.23 -0.99
CA PRO A 12 -17.75 -4.11 -0.66
C PRO A 12 -16.43 -3.54 -1.17
N PHE A 13 -15.36 -3.79 -0.44
CA PHE A 13 -14.04 -3.35 -0.86
C PHE A 13 -13.61 -4.11 -2.11
N ASP A 14 -13.41 -3.39 -3.22
CA ASP A 14 -12.96 -3.98 -4.47
C ASP A 14 -11.44 -4.06 -4.45
N THR A 15 -10.94 -5.21 -4.04
CA THR A 15 -9.51 -5.44 -3.91
C THR A 15 -8.76 -5.24 -5.22
N ALA A 16 -9.32 -5.73 -6.33
CA ALA A 16 -8.65 -5.63 -7.63
C ALA A 16 -8.51 -4.17 -8.07
N ALA A 17 -9.60 -3.40 -7.96
CA ALA A 17 -9.56 -1.98 -8.34
C ALA A 17 -8.65 -1.19 -7.40
N ALA A 18 -8.71 -1.48 -6.12
CA ALA A 18 -7.88 -0.81 -5.13
C ALA A 18 -6.39 -1.09 -5.36
N LEU A 19 -6.06 -2.32 -5.74
CA LEU A 19 -4.68 -2.69 -6.01
C LEU A 19 -4.13 -1.91 -7.23
N VAL A 20 -4.93 -1.81 -8.29
CA VAL A 20 -4.53 -1.03 -9.48
C VAL A 20 -4.26 0.42 -9.10
N GLN A 21 -5.16 1.01 -8.30
CA GLN A 21 -5.01 2.40 -7.87
C GLN A 21 -3.76 2.60 -7.02
N LEU A 22 -3.55 1.69 -6.06
CA LEU A 22 -2.41 1.79 -5.14
C LEU A 22 -1.08 1.63 -5.88
N ARG A 23 -1.02 0.68 -6.82
CA ARG A 23 0.18 0.48 -7.63
C ARG A 23 0.53 1.75 -8.39
N ARG A 24 -0.47 2.39 -8.99
CA ARG A 24 -0.25 3.66 -9.70
C ARG A 24 0.27 4.74 -8.75
N GLN A 25 -0.32 4.85 -7.57
CA GLN A 25 0.11 5.85 -6.60
C GLN A 25 1.56 5.65 -6.17
N LEU A 26 1.98 4.41 -5.98
CA LEU A 26 3.38 4.14 -5.61
C LEU A 26 4.33 4.46 -6.76
N ARG A 27 3.93 4.20 -8.01
CA ARG A 27 4.74 4.61 -9.15
C ARG A 27 4.86 6.14 -9.23
N GLU A 28 3.79 6.86 -8.91
CA GLU A 28 3.83 8.33 -8.88
C GLU A 28 4.78 8.85 -7.81
N LEU A 29 5.05 8.07 -6.80
CA LEU A 29 6.03 8.40 -5.76
C LEU A 29 7.46 8.06 -6.19
N LYS A 30 7.67 7.72 -7.46
CA LYS A 30 8.98 7.42 -8.06
C LYS A 30 9.56 6.09 -7.62
N LEU A 31 8.72 5.15 -7.25
CA LEU A 31 9.16 3.78 -6.97
C LEU A 31 9.06 2.95 -8.23
N ASP A 32 10.06 2.10 -8.46
CA ASP A 32 10.08 1.20 -9.61
C ASP A 32 9.30 -0.07 -9.28
N GLU A 33 8.29 -0.37 -10.10
CA GLU A 33 7.48 -1.55 -9.90
C GLU A 33 8.12 -2.76 -10.57
N ARG A 34 8.28 -3.85 -9.81
CA ARG A 34 8.74 -5.14 -10.34
C ARG A 34 7.89 -6.25 -9.74
N GLY A 35 6.96 -6.79 -10.54
CA GLY A 35 6.03 -7.78 -10.02
C GLY A 35 5.22 -7.20 -8.89
N VAL A 36 5.29 -7.82 -7.71
CA VAL A 36 4.56 -7.33 -6.52
C VAL A 36 5.38 -6.35 -5.70
N GLN A 37 6.64 -6.12 -6.07
CA GLN A 37 7.55 -5.28 -5.30
C GLN A 37 7.70 -3.89 -5.90
N PHE A 38 7.99 -2.93 -5.03
CA PHE A 38 8.31 -1.56 -5.43
C PHE A 38 9.68 -1.22 -4.85
N LEU A 39 10.55 -0.70 -5.71
CA LEU A 39 11.96 -0.51 -5.39
C LEU A 39 12.31 0.97 -5.35
N LEU A 40 13.19 1.31 -4.42
CA LEU A 40 13.80 2.64 -4.35
C LEU A 40 15.29 2.45 -4.60
N LYS A 41 15.77 3.02 -5.72
CA LYS A 41 17.18 2.91 -6.10
C LYS A 41 17.65 1.46 -6.13
N GLY A 42 16.81 0.59 -6.66
CA GLY A 42 17.13 -0.82 -6.83
C GLY A 42 16.90 -1.70 -5.62
N ARG A 43 16.45 -1.14 -4.49
CA ARG A 43 16.19 -1.91 -3.27
C ARG A 43 14.69 -2.03 -3.02
N PRO A 44 14.16 -3.24 -2.80
CA PRO A 44 12.74 -3.40 -2.48
C PRO A 44 12.40 -2.67 -1.19
N VAL A 45 11.38 -1.81 -1.23
CA VAL A 45 10.93 -1.08 -0.05
C VAL A 45 9.46 -1.33 0.26
N ALA A 46 8.67 -1.78 -0.72
CA ALA A 46 7.26 -2.07 -0.51
C ALA A 46 6.85 -3.29 -1.33
N GLU A 47 5.80 -3.97 -0.90
CA GLU A 47 5.28 -5.13 -1.59
C GLU A 47 3.77 -5.17 -1.40
N LEU A 48 3.04 -5.45 -2.49
CA LEU A 48 1.59 -5.49 -2.49
C LEU A 48 1.12 -6.83 -3.04
N LYS A 49 0.26 -7.52 -2.29
CA LYS A 49 -0.34 -8.77 -2.74
C LYS A 49 -1.83 -8.76 -2.49
N ALA A 50 -2.60 -9.24 -3.44
CA ALA A 50 -4.03 -9.40 -3.25
C ALA A 50 -4.28 -10.58 -2.32
N ALA A 51 -5.24 -10.43 -1.42
CA ALA A 51 -5.71 -11.47 -0.52
C ALA A 51 -7.23 -11.41 -0.49
N ASP A 52 -7.87 -12.34 0.20
CA ASP A 52 -9.33 -12.36 0.27
C ASP A 52 -9.83 -11.09 0.98
N GLY A 53 -10.52 -10.24 0.21
CA GLY A 53 -11.11 -9.02 0.75
C GLY A 53 -10.12 -7.98 1.23
N ALA A 54 -8.84 -8.11 0.89
CA ALA A 54 -7.81 -7.21 1.39
C ALA A 54 -6.62 -7.16 0.45
N ILE A 55 -5.77 -6.15 0.63
CA ILE A 55 -4.45 -6.10 0.04
C ILE A 55 -3.46 -6.29 1.19
N GLU A 56 -2.59 -7.28 1.07
CA GLU A 56 -1.49 -7.45 2.01
C GLU A 56 -0.38 -6.52 1.59
N ALA A 57 -0.15 -5.45 2.36
CA ALA A 57 0.85 -4.44 2.06
C ALA A 57 2.01 -4.57 3.01
N ARG A 58 3.21 -4.60 2.47
CA ARG A 58 4.44 -4.68 3.26
C ARG A 58 5.30 -3.47 2.98
N LEU A 59 5.92 -2.95 4.02
CA LEU A 59 6.80 -1.79 3.92
C LEU A 59 8.01 -2.04 4.79
N VAL A 60 9.20 -1.75 4.25
CA VAL A 60 10.42 -1.90 5.05
C VAL A 60 10.52 -0.78 6.07
N LYS A 61 11.15 -1.07 7.21
CA LYS A 61 11.42 -0.03 8.20
C LYS A 61 12.47 0.94 7.68
N ARG A 62 13.42 0.45 6.90
CA ARG A 62 14.38 1.27 6.17
C ARG A 62 14.95 0.44 5.02
N PRO A 63 15.39 1.09 3.91
CA PRO A 63 16.04 0.34 2.84
C PRO A 63 17.33 -0.29 3.35
N ALA A 64 17.49 -1.59 3.04
CA ALA A 64 18.65 -2.35 3.49
C ALA A 64 18.82 -3.58 2.61
N ILE A 65 20.00 -4.21 2.71
CA ILE A 65 20.25 -5.46 2.00
C ILE A 65 19.37 -6.58 2.55
N ALA A 66 19.20 -6.62 3.89
CA ALA A 66 18.34 -7.57 4.55
C ALA A 66 17.27 -6.79 5.33
N PRO A 67 16.22 -6.31 4.65
CA PRO A 67 15.28 -5.40 5.28
C PRO A 67 14.35 -6.11 6.27
N VAL A 68 13.90 -5.35 7.26
CA VAL A 68 12.84 -5.79 8.17
C VAL A 68 11.52 -5.24 7.63
N TRP A 69 10.56 -6.12 7.41
CA TRP A 69 9.27 -5.78 6.83
C TRP A 69 8.19 -5.61 7.88
N THR A 70 7.32 -4.64 7.66
CA THR A 70 6.08 -4.50 8.42
C THR A 70 4.93 -4.82 7.48
N THR A 71 4.03 -5.72 7.89
CA THR A 71 2.90 -6.14 7.08
C THR A 71 1.62 -5.50 7.63
N THR A 72 0.82 -4.91 6.74
CA THR A 72 -0.43 -4.28 7.09
C THR A 72 -1.51 -4.73 6.11
N PRO A 73 -2.64 -5.27 6.59
CA PRO A 73 -3.76 -5.56 5.70
C PRO A 73 -4.52 -4.28 5.39
N LEU A 74 -4.82 -4.07 4.11
CA LEU A 74 -5.59 -2.92 3.66
C LEU A 74 -6.97 -3.42 3.24
N LYS A 75 -7.99 -2.99 3.97
CA LYS A 75 -9.36 -3.50 3.81
C LYS A 75 -10.35 -2.42 3.44
N SER A 76 -9.91 -1.18 3.30
CA SER A 76 -10.79 -0.05 3.02
C SER A 76 -10.03 1.05 2.31
N ALA A 77 -10.78 2.00 1.74
CA ALA A 77 -10.17 3.17 1.12
C ALA A 77 -9.37 3.99 2.13
N ALA A 78 -9.82 4.05 3.37
CA ALA A 78 -9.09 4.75 4.43
C ALA A 78 -7.74 4.06 4.71
N ASP A 79 -7.73 2.74 4.69
CA ASP A 79 -6.47 1.99 4.89
C ASP A 79 -5.48 2.27 3.76
N LEU A 80 -5.97 2.31 2.51
CA LEU A 80 -5.12 2.64 1.37
C LEU A 80 -4.49 4.02 1.54
N ARG A 81 -5.29 4.99 1.95
CA ARG A 81 -4.82 6.36 2.14
C ARG A 81 -3.76 6.43 3.21
N ARG A 82 -3.98 5.75 4.34
CA ARG A 82 -3.00 5.72 5.43
C ARG A 82 -1.70 5.06 4.99
N PHE A 83 -1.80 3.97 4.22
CA PHE A 83 -0.59 3.30 3.72
C PHE A 83 0.19 4.20 2.78
N THR A 84 -0.49 4.85 1.83
CA THR A 84 0.16 5.77 0.89
C THR A 84 0.82 6.92 1.63
N ASP A 85 0.15 7.48 2.64
CA ASP A 85 0.71 8.56 3.45
C ASP A 85 1.94 8.09 4.21
N THR A 86 1.91 6.87 4.75
CA THR A 86 3.05 6.29 5.45
C THR A 86 4.23 6.11 4.51
N VAL A 87 3.99 5.60 3.30
CA VAL A 87 5.06 5.44 2.31
C VAL A 87 5.68 6.80 1.97
N ARG A 88 4.83 7.79 1.73
CA ARG A 88 5.31 9.15 1.42
C ARG A 88 6.17 9.72 2.54
N LEU A 89 5.72 9.53 3.78
CA LEU A 89 6.47 10.00 4.94
C LEU A 89 7.82 9.30 5.06
N GLN A 90 7.84 7.97 4.87
CA GLN A 90 9.08 7.22 4.96
C GLN A 90 10.05 7.58 3.84
N LEU A 91 9.54 7.80 2.63
CA LEU A 91 10.39 8.24 1.52
C LEU A 91 11.09 9.56 1.86
N GLY A 92 10.38 10.48 2.51
CA GLY A 92 10.98 11.74 2.96
C GLY A 92 12.08 11.50 3.97
N ARG A 93 11.86 10.59 4.92
CA ARG A 93 12.87 10.27 5.93
C ARG A 93 14.09 9.60 5.33
N TRP A 94 13.88 8.65 4.42
CA TRP A 94 15.02 7.95 3.80
C TRP A 94 15.83 8.90 2.94
N SER A 95 15.21 9.86 2.30
CA SER A 95 15.92 10.87 1.52
C SER A 95 16.76 11.78 2.42
N ALA A 96 16.25 12.11 3.61
CA ALA A 96 16.97 12.95 4.55
C ALA A 96 18.19 12.24 5.14
N ASP A 97 18.15 10.90 5.19
CA ASP A 97 19.26 10.11 5.75
C ASP A 97 20.38 9.86 4.75
N ASP A 98 20.17 10.21 3.49
CA ASP A 98 21.20 10.01 2.44
C ASP A 98 22.32 11.03 2.54
#